data_f07d2ae9b59fe4a4db2e3d7b0ea8954f
#
_entry.id   f07d2ae9b59fe4a4db2e3d7b0ea8954f
#
_cell.length_a   1.000
_cell.length_b   1.000
_cell.length_c   1.000
_cell.angle_alpha   90.00
_cell.angle_beta   90.00
_cell.angle_gamma   90.00
#
_symmetry.space_group_name_H-M   'P 1'
#
loop_
_entity.id
_entity.type
_entity.pdbx_description
1 polymer ?
#
loop_
_entity_poly.entity_id
_entity_poly.type
_entity_poly.pdbx_seq_one_letter_code
_entity_poly.pdbx_strand_id
1 'polypeptide(L)'
;MDAVRLFRFADAAVGVLPEALGRAVFDAVGTVAGTLPSAGVRRLRANQARIRPGMTPRQSRALARRAMRSYMRYYYEALRLPRMGREQIRARVRIDNSEWLREKFAEGQAAAAALMHSGNWDLAGAWAEIDLVHVHTLAEKLEPQELYDFFVGYRTAVGMSVYPAGAGAIHRIEEAMREGACLAPILADRDLTASGVEVKFFGCAMLVAAGPALLAQRVGVPVYPVFSFYEKISGERRRRAGTRWGMRLLVGEPVRARTDASSPSDERAADIARMSQEWISQFEPWVSERLEDWHMLQKVFVEDLDPERLARTRRRAAEAVRAEPKDAKAFATGREPPSEADNAPTSAGAFAEEKKTDATDAGDAVAESEARL
;
A
#
# COMPACT_ATOMS: atom_id res chain seq x y z
N MET A 1 4.48 -3.92 26.52
CA MET A 1 4.13 -5.20 25.85
C MET A 1 4.75 -5.12 24.48
N ASP A 2 5.51 -6.14 24.08
CA ASP A 2 6.13 -6.19 22.76
C ASP A 2 5.04 -6.21 21.67
N ALA A 3 5.25 -5.52 20.56
CA ALA A 3 4.29 -5.41 19.45
C ALA A 3 3.86 -6.80 18.93
N VAL A 4 4.80 -7.72 18.78
CA VAL A 4 4.53 -9.12 18.36
C VAL A 4 3.57 -9.82 19.32
N ARG A 5 3.79 -9.67 20.62
CA ARG A 5 2.91 -10.26 21.65
C ARG A 5 1.51 -9.67 21.60
N LEU A 6 1.42 -8.35 21.36
CA LEU A 6 0.14 -7.68 21.22
C LEU A 6 -0.62 -8.20 20.00
N PHE A 7 0.05 -8.33 18.86
CA PHE A 7 -0.56 -8.85 17.63
C PHE A 7 -0.99 -10.31 17.77
N ARG A 8 -0.14 -11.17 18.37
CA ARG A 8 -0.50 -12.57 18.64
C ARG A 8 -1.70 -12.69 19.59
N PHE A 9 -1.76 -11.84 20.61
CA PHE A 9 -2.91 -11.79 21.51
C PHE A 9 -4.18 -11.33 20.77
N ALA A 10 -4.07 -10.28 19.96
CA ALA A 10 -5.19 -9.78 19.15
C ALA A 10 -5.68 -10.84 18.15
N ASP A 11 -4.77 -11.56 17.48
CA ASP A 11 -5.10 -12.65 16.57
C ASP A 11 -5.85 -13.80 17.28
N ALA A 12 -5.34 -14.23 18.43
CA ALA A 12 -6.00 -15.26 19.25
C ALA A 12 -7.40 -14.80 19.69
N ALA A 13 -7.54 -13.55 20.16
CA ALA A 13 -8.81 -12.98 20.58
C ALA A 13 -9.81 -12.89 19.41
N VAL A 14 -9.37 -12.46 18.23
CA VAL A 14 -10.21 -12.41 17.00
C VAL A 14 -10.65 -13.81 16.57
N GLY A 15 -9.83 -14.84 16.83
CA GLY A 15 -10.16 -16.24 16.54
C GLY A 15 -11.29 -16.80 17.39
N VAL A 16 -11.39 -16.36 18.63
CA VAL A 16 -12.33 -16.94 19.63
C VAL A 16 -13.60 -16.08 19.80
N LEU A 17 -13.47 -14.76 19.72
CA LEU A 17 -14.60 -13.85 19.97
C LEU A 17 -15.65 -13.90 18.86
N PRO A 18 -16.96 -13.85 19.19
CA PRO A 18 -18.01 -13.57 18.22
C PRO A 18 -17.71 -12.28 17.47
N GLU A 19 -17.98 -12.25 16.16
CA GLU A 19 -17.61 -11.12 15.31
C GLU A 19 -18.14 -9.77 15.79
N ALA A 20 -19.38 -9.74 16.29
CA ALA A 20 -20.01 -8.53 16.81
C ALA A 20 -19.24 -7.95 18.02
N LEU A 21 -18.79 -8.83 18.91
CA LEU A 21 -18.03 -8.44 20.12
C LEU A 21 -16.62 -7.99 19.74
N GLY A 22 -15.91 -8.77 18.90
CA GLY A 22 -14.57 -8.39 18.42
C GLY A 22 -14.59 -7.01 17.73
N ARG A 23 -15.54 -6.76 16.85
CA ARG A 23 -15.73 -5.44 16.20
C ARG A 23 -16.01 -4.34 17.22
N ALA A 24 -16.82 -4.59 18.24
CA ALA A 24 -17.13 -3.60 19.28
C ALA A 24 -15.88 -3.23 20.09
N VAL A 25 -15.03 -4.23 20.41
CA VAL A 25 -13.75 -4.00 21.10
C VAL A 25 -12.82 -3.13 20.23
N PHE A 26 -12.60 -3.49 18.97
CA PHE A 26 -11.74 -2.70 18.07
C PHE A 26 -12.31 -1.29 17.78
N ASP A 27 -13.62 -1.14 17.64
CA ASP A 27 -14.28 0.18 17.54
C ASP A 27 -14.05 1.04 18.81
N ALA A 28 -14.10 0.43 20.00
CA ALA A 28 -13.81 1.10 21.26
C ALA A 28 -12.32 1.52 21.35
N VAL A 29 -11.40 0.61 21.03
CA VAL A 29 -9.96 0.90 20.95
C VAL A 29 -9.71 2.06 19.98
N GLY A 30 -10.26 2.02 18.76
CA GLY A 30 -10.14 3.10 17.79
C GLY A 30 -10.71 4.44 18.29
N THR A 31 -11.82 4.39 19.04
CA THR A 31 -12.39 5.60 19.65
C THR A 31 -11.44 6.20 20.69
N VAL A 32 -10.90 5.38 21.59
CA VAL A 32 -9.95 5.82 22.62
C VAL A 32 -8.66 6.34 21.95
N ALA A 33 -8.06 5.55 21.06
CA ALA A 33 -6.86 5.95 20.34
C ALA A 33 -7.05 7.28 19.60
N GLY A 34 -8.19 7.49 18.93
CA GLY A 34 -8.51 8.74 18.23
C GLY A 34 -8.75 9.96 19.15
N THR A 35 -8.87 9.75 20.47
CA THR A 35 -8.92 10.86 21.47
C THR A 35 -7.55 11.22 22.01
N LEU A 36 -6.61 10.27 21.99
CA LEU A 36 -5.26 10.47 22.54
C LEU A 36 -4.38 11.30 21.60
N PRO A 37 -3.57 12.22 22.12
CA PRO A 37 -2.68 13.05 21.32
C PRO A 37 -1.38 12.32 20.95
N SER A 38 -1.46 11.09 20.44
CA SER A 38 -0.31 10.34 19.93
C SER A 38 0.31 11.03 18.71
N ALA A 39 1.56 10.69 18.37
CA ALA A 39 2.24 11.26 17.20
C ALA A 39 1.46 10.92 15.91
N GLY A 40 1.01 9.67 15.74
CA GLY A 40 0.20 9.25 14.59
C GLY A 40 -1.12 10.00 14.48
N VAL A 41 -1.87 10.16 15.57
CA VAL A 41 -3.14 10.91 15.57
C VAL A 41 -2.94 12.40 15.29
N ARG A 42 -1.85 13.00 15.82
CA ARG A 42 -1.49 14.39 15.44
C ARG A 42 -1.21 14.50 13.95
N ARG A 43 -0.48 13.54 13.38
CA ARG A 43 -0.17 13.49 11.95
C ARG A 43 -1.42 13.28 11.10
N LEU A 44 -2.27 12.32 11.46
CA LEU A 44 -3.55 12.09 10.81
C LEU A 44 -4.39 13.38 10.73
N ARG A 45 -4.50 14.11 11.85
CA ARG A 45 -5.22 15.39 11.90
C ARG A 45 -4.59 16.47 11.03
N ALA A 46 -3.24 16.52 10.96
CA ALA A 46 -2.53 17.46 10.10
C ALA A 46 -2.78 17.14 8.60
N ASN A 47 -2.73 15.88 8.22
CA ASN A 47 -3.06 15.43 6.87
C ASN A 47 -4.53 15.75 6.52
N GLN A 48 -5.46 15.43 7.41
CA GLN A 48 -6.89 15.74 7.23
C GLN A 48 -7.17 17.25 7.12
N ALA A 49 -6.41 18.09 7.81
CA ALA A 49 -6.58 19.54 7.75
C ALA A 49 -6.18 20.13 6.39
N ARG A 50 -5.24 19.50 5.67
CA ARG A 50 -4.88 19.89 4.29
C ARG A 50 -6.00 19.55 3.30
N ILE A 51 -6.63 18.40 3.49
CA ILE A 51 -7.76 17.96 2.64
C ILE A 51 -9.02 18.78 2.92
N ARG A 52 -9.26 19.09 4.18
CA ARG A 52 -10.45 19.85 4.64
C ARG A 52 -10.01 21.02 5.51
N PRO A 53 -9.56 22.13 4.89
CA PRO A 53 -9.17 23.32 5.64
C PRO A 53 -10.37 23.95 6.35
N GLY A 54 -10.12 24.73 7.39
CA GLY A 54 -11.15 25.46 8.14
C GLY A 54 -11.93 24.62 9.16
N MET A 55 -11.58 23.36 9.40
CA MET A 55 -12.18 22.57 10.48
C MET A 55 -11.91 23.18 11.86
N THR A 56 -12.95 23.31 12.65
CA THR A 56 -12.79 23.65 14.07
C THR A 56 -12.06 22.53 14.83
N PRO A 57 -11.41 22.81 15.96
CA PRO A 57 -10.75 21.78 16.78
C PRO A 57 -11.69 20.64 17.19
N ARG A 58 -12.98 20.91 17.38
CA ARG A 58 -14.01 19.91 17.69
C ARG A 58 -14.27 19.00 16.48
N GLN A 59 -14.42 19.57 15.29
CA GLN A 59 -14.61 18.80 14.04
C GLN A 59 -13.40 17.93 13.71
N SER A 60 -12.17 18.48 13.84
CA SER A 60 -10.93 17.75 13.63
C SER A 60 -10.80 16.56 14.59
N ARG A 61 -11.10 16.73 15.89
CA ARG A 61 -11.10 15.61 16.86
C ARG A 61 -12.18 14.58 16.54
N ALA A 62 -13.37 15.01 16.12
CA ALA A 62 -14.44 14.09 15.75
C ALA A 62 -14.10 13.28 14.50
N LEU A 63 -13.47 13.89 13.50
CA LEU A 63 -13.00 13.22 12.29
C LEU A 63 -11.87 12.21 12.61
N ALA A 64 -10.89 12.60 13.41
CA ALA A 64 -9.81 11.70 13.84
C ALA A 64 -10.34 10.46 14.57
N ARG A 65 -11.32 10.61 15.46
CA ARG A 65 -11.97 9.45 16.11
C ARG A 65 -12.66 8.53 15.12
N ARG A 66 -13.35 9.07 14.10
CA ARG A 66 -13.98 8.25 13.05
C ARG A 66 -12.91 7.53 12.25
N ALA A 67 -11.83 8.22 11.88
CA ALA A 67 -10.73 7.64 11.12
C ALA A 67 -10.00 6.53 11.89
N MET A 68 -9.73 6.73 13.17
CA MET A 68 -9.12 5.68 14.01
C MET A 68 -10.04 4.47 14.21
N ARG A 69 -11.36 4.67 14.27
CA ARG A 69 -12.32 3.55 14.26
C ARG A 69 -12.32 2.80 12.93
N SER A 70 -12.22 3.52 11.81
CA SER A 70 -12.08 2.91 10.49
C SER A 70 -10.78 2.12 10.39
N TYR A 71 -9.69 2.67 10.89
CA TYR A 71 -8.38 2.01 10.91
C TYR A 71 -8.36 0.77 11.80
N MET A 72 -8.96 0.82 13.00
CA MET A 72 -9.10 -0.36 13.86
C MET A 72 -10.02 -1.42 13.27
N ARG A 73 -11.00 -1.05 12.46
CA ARG A 73 -11.81 -1.99 11.68
C ARG A 73 -10.98 -2.71 10.63
N TYR A 74 -10.07 -2.01 9.96
CA TYR A 74 -9.11 -2.63 9.06
C TYR A 74 -8.29 -3.71 9.78
N TYR A 75 -7.67 -3.40 10.92
CA TYR A 75 -6.89 -4.38 11.70
C TYR A 75 -7.72 -5.59 12.12
N TYR A 76 -8.93 -5.35 12.64
CA TYR A 76 -9.83 -6.46 13.01
C TYR A 76 -10.10 -7.39 11.82
N GLU A 77 -10.37 -6.83 10.66
CA GLU A 77 -10.68 -7.61 9.46
C GLU A 77 -9.45 -8.28 8.85
N ALA A 78 -8.28 -7.64 8.87
CA ALA A 78 -7.03 -8.23 8.44
C ALA A 78 -6.67 -9.46 9.28
N LEU A 79 -6.78 -9.36 10.62
CA LEU A 79 -6.60 -10.49 11.55
C LEU A 79 -7.62 -11.62 11.31
N ARG A 80 -8.84 -11.27 10.90
CA ARG A 80 -9.90 -12.25 10.64
C ARG A 80 -9.82 -12.87 9.25
N LEU A 81 -9.16 -12.22 8.31
CA LEU A 81 -9.15 -12.60 6.89
C LEU A 81 -8.83 -14.07 6.63
N PRO A 82 -7.81 -14.70 7.27
CA PRO A 82 -7.49 -16.10 7.07
C PRO A 82 -8.61 -17.07 7.50
N ARG A 83 -9.55 -16.58 8.31
CA ARG A 83 -10.67 -17.36 8.85
C ARG A 83 -11.97 -17.11 8.11
N MET A 84 -11.96 -16.23 7.09
CA MET A 84 -13.13 -15.93 6.27
C MET A 84 -13.26 -16.94 5.12
N GLY A 85 -14.47 -17.48 4.95
CA GLY A 85 -14.78 -18.28 3.76
C GLY A 85 -14.87 -17.39 2.50
N ARG A 86 -14.62 -17.98 1.33
CA ARG A 86 -14.68 -17.28 0.02
C ARG A 86 -16.00 -16.53 -0.20
N GLU A 87 -17.14 -17.12 0.18
CA GLU A 87 -18.47 -16.50 0.08
C GLU A 87 -18.61 -15.27 1.02
N GLN A 88 -18.02 -15.32 2.20
CA GLN A 88 -18.01 -14.16 3.11
C GLN A 88 -17.19 -13.00 2.52
N ILE A 89 -16.03 -13.31 1.92
CA ILE A 89 -15.18 -12.31 1.26
C ILE A 89 -15.94 -11.68 0.08
N ARG A 90 -16.54 -12.49 -0.79
CA ARG A 90 -17.36 -12.01 -1.92
C ARG A 90 -18.52 -11.11 -1.47
N ALA A 91 -19.21 -11.52 -0.41
CA ALA A 91 -20.35 -10.75 0.09
C ALA A 91 -19.94 -9.43 0.78
N ARG A 92 -18.70 -9.35 1.29
CA ARG A 92 -18.18 -8.13 1.95
C ARG A 92 -17.72 -7.08 0.96
N VAL A 93 -17.18 -7.44 -0.18
CA VAL A 93 -16.65 -6.51 -1.16
C VAL A 93 -17.65 -6.29 -2.29
N ARG A 94 -17.76 -5.06 -2.74
CA ARG A 94 -18.52 -4.65 -3.91
C ARG A 94 -17.66 -3.71 -4.76
N ILE A 95 -17.64 -3.97 -6.04
CA ILE A 95 -17.13 -3.08 -7.07
C ILE A 95 -18.27 -2.83 -8.06
N ASP A 96 -18.46 -1.59 -8.45
CA ASP A 96 -19.48 -1.25 -9.43
C ASP A 96 -18.86 -1.25 -10.84
N ASN A 97 -19.64 -1.71 -11.83
CA ASN A 97 -19.26 -1.70 -13.25
C ASN A 97 -17.91 -2.38 -13.50
N SER A 98 -17.75 -3.62 -13.00
CA SER A 98 -16.47 -4.36 -13.12
C SER A 98 -16.42 -5.32 -14.31
N GLU A 99 -17.46 -5.37 -15.13
CA GLU A 99 -17.59 -6.31 -16.25
C GLU A 99 -16.42 -6.14 -17.23
N TRP A 100 -16.14 -4.92 -17.64
CA TRP A 100 -15.04 -4.58 -18.53
C TRP A 100 -13.66 -4.99 -17.96
N LEU A 101 -13.48 -4.97 -16.64
CA LEU A 101 -12.23 -5.39 -16.00
C LEU A 101 -12.10 -6.92 -16.04
N ARG A 102 -13.21 -7.64 -15.84
CA ARG A 102 -13.25 -9.10 -15.99
C ARG A 102 -12.97 -9.54 -17.43
N GLU A 103 -13.52 -8.84 -18.40
CA GLU A 103 -13.26 -9.08 -19.83
C GLU A 103 -11.77 -8.94 -20.15
N LYS A 104 -11.12 -7.87 -19.67
CA LYS A 104 -9.67 -7.66 -19.86
C LYS A 104 -8.83 -8.80 -19.28
N PHE A 105 -9.13 -9.26 -18.09
CA PHE A 105 -8.42 -10.40 -17.51
C PHE A 105 -8.73 -11.71 -18.24
N ALA A 106 -9.94 -11.91 -18.73
CA ALA A 106 -10.31 -13.05 -19.55
C ALA A 106 -9.58 -13.06 -20.91
N GLU A 107 -9.24 -11.89 -21.44
CA GLU A 107 -8.41 -11.70 -22.64
C GLU A 107 -6.90 -11.91 -22.39
N GLY A 108 -6.50 -12.26 -21.17
CA GLY A 108 -5.10 -12.48 -20.82
C GLY A 108 -4.32 -11.20 -20.49
N GLN A 109 -4.99 -10.05 -20.35
CA GLN A 109 -4.32 -8.77 -20.07
C GLN A 109 -3.98 -8.64 -18.57
N ALA A 110 -2.80 -8.12 -18.26
CA ALA A 110 -2.43 -7.68 -16.92
C ALA A 110 -2.89 -6.25 -16.66
N ALA A 111 -2.98 -5.85 -15.39
CA ALA A 111 -3.28 -4.48 -14.98
C ALA A 111 -2.47 -4.05 -13.76
N ALA A 112 -1.99 -2.82 -13.75
CA ALA A 112 -1.46 -2.17 -12.55
C ALA A 112 -2.57 -1.40 -11.84
N ALA A 113 -2.58 -1.42 -10.51
CA ALA A 113 -3.49 -0.59 -9.73
C ALA A 113 -2.73 0.27 -8.72
N ALA A 114 -3.05 1.58 -8.70
CA ALA A 114 -2.59 2.49 -7.67
C ALA A 114 -3.64 2.53 -6.56
N LEU A 115 -3.26 2.15 -5.34
CA LEU A 115 -4.13 2.17 -4.18
C LEU A 115 -3.67 3.23 -3.17
N MET A 116 -4.62 3.67 -2.37
CA MET A 116 -4.36 4.44 -1.16
C MET A 116 -4.47 3.54 0.09
N HIS A 117 -3.84 3.94 1.19
CA HIS A 117 -4.09 3.35 2.51
C HIS A 117 -5.50 3.72 2.98
N SER A 118 -6.50 3.13 2.35
CA SER A 118 -7.91 3.45 2.58
C SER A 118 -8.76 2.19 2.73
N GLY A 119 -9.79 2.25 3.56
CA GLY A 119 -10.71 1.14 3.81
C GLY A 119 -9.98 -0.13 4.27
N ASN A 120 -10.02 -1.20 3.46
CA ASN A 120 -9.31 -2.45 3.74
C ASN A 120 -8.71 -3.04 2.45
N TRP A 121 -7.48 -2.67 2.16
CA TRP A 121 -6.74 -3.13 0.97
C TRP A 121 -6.44 -4.64 0.99
N ASP A 122 -6.28 -5.27 2.17
CA ASP A 122 -6.07 -6.71 2.28
C ASP A 122 -7.32 -7.50 1.92
N LEU A 123 -8.49 -7.05 2.37
CA LEU A 123 -9.77 -7.63 1.96
C LEU A 123 -10.06 -7.39 0.47
N ALA A 124 -9.68 -6.23 -0.06
CA ALA A 124 -9.78 -5.93 -1.49
C ALA A 124 -8.90 -6.87 -2.33
N GLY A 125 -7.64 -7.07 -1.91
CA GLY A 125 -6.72 -8.01 -2.54
C GLY A 125 -7.22 -9.45 -2.49
N ALA A 126 -7.69 -9.89 -1.32
CA ALA A 126 -8.26 -11.24 -1.17
C ALA A 126 -9.52 -11.45 -2.03
N TRP A 127 -10.36 -10.44 -2.16
CA TRP A 127 -11.50 -10.50 -3.05
C TRP A 127 -11.07 -10.56 -4.52
N ALA A 128 -10.10 -9.75 -4.93
CA ALA A 128 -9.57 -9.77 -6.29
C ALA A 128 -8.96 -11.13 -6.64
N GLU A 129 -8.19 -11.73 -5.74
CA GLU A 129 -7.63 -13.07 -5.89
C GLU A 129 -8.70 -14.16 -6.08
N ILE A 130 -9.80 -14.03 -5.34
CA ILE A 130 -10.89 -15.02 -5.37
C ILE A 130 -11.80 -14.85 -6.59
N ASP A 131 -12.03 -13.61 -7.03
CA ASP A 131 -13.17 -13.26 -7.87
C ASP A 131 -12.79 -12.56 -9.19
N LEU A 132 -11.57 -12.10 -9.34
CA LEU A 132 -11.10 -11.44 -10.55
C LEU A 132 -9.96 -12.20 -11.23
N VAL A 133 -8.76 -12.15 -10.65
CA VAL A 133 -7.52 -12.63 -11.25
C VAL A 133 -6.44 -12.73 -10.17
N HIS A 134 -5.38 -13.49 -10.43
CA HIS A 134 -4.23 -13.61 -9.52
C HIS A 134 -3.60 -12.26 -9.21
N VAL A 135 -3.26 -12.05 -7.92
CA VAL A 135 -2.75 -10.79 -7.38
C VAL A 135 -1.27 -10.88 -7.04
N HIS A 136 -0.47 -9.99 -7.60
CA HIS A 136 0.94 -9.77 -7.26
C HIS A 136 1.14 -8.43 -6.57
N THR A 137 1.60 -8.39 -5.33
CA THR A 137 1.71 -7.15 -4.58
C THR A 137 3.01 -7.03 -3.80
N LEU A 138 3.29 -5.82 -3.29
CA LEU A 138 4.45 -5.54 -2.45
C LEU A 138 4.04 -5.54 -0.98
N ALA A 139 4.96 -5.98 -0.13
CA ALA A 139 4.88 -5.77 1.30
C ALA A 139 6.10 -4.99 1.80
N GLU A 140 5.86 -3.93 2.59
CA GLU A 140 6.90 -3.22 3.30
C GLU A 140 7.58 -4.16 4.30
N LYS A 141 8.90 -4.13 4.38
CA LYS A 141 9.66 -4.87 5.39
C LYS A 141 9.42 -4.22 6.74
N LEU A 142 8.64 -4.86 7.57
CA LEU A 142 8.37 -4.41 8.94
C LEU A 142 9.40 -4.97 9.91
N GLU A 143 9.70 -4.20 10.93
CA GLU A 143 10.48 -4.66 12.09
C GLU A 143 9.56 -4.74 13.32
N PRO A 144 9.64 -5.82 14.11
CA PRO A 144 10.50 -6.99 13.89
C PRO A 144 9.98 -7.92 12.78
N GLN A 145 10.85 -8.78 12.26
CA GLN A 145 10.58 -9.68 11.12
C GLN A 145 9.29 -10.50 11.31
N GLU A 146 8.96 -10.89 12.54
CA GLU A 146 7.75 -11.67 12.85
C GLU A 146 6.46 -10.93 12.48
N LEU A 147 6.44 -9.59 12.55
CA LEU A 147 5.28 -8.81 12.09
C LEU A 147 5.16 -8.85 10.57
N TYR A 148 6.29 -8.74 9.87
CA TYR A 148 6.32 -8.89 8.42
C TYR A 148 5.79 -10.25 7.99
N ASP A 149 6.32 -11.33 8.60
CA ASP A 149 5.92 -12.71 8.28
C ASP A 149 4.42 -12.95 8.56
N PHE A 150 3.91 -12.33 9.61
CA PHE A 150 2.50 -12.40 9.98
C PHE A 150 1.60 -11.77 8.89
N PHE A 151 1.91 -10.55 8.44
CA PHE A 151 1.12 -9.88 7.41
C PHE A 151 1.29 -10.53 6.03
N VAL A 152 2.48 -10.96 5.66
CA VAL A 152 2.72 -11.71 4.43
C VAL A 152 1.97 -13.04 4.46
N GLY A 153 2.01 -13.75 5.59
CA GLY A 153 1.31 -15.01 5.78
C GLY A 153 -0.19 -14.94 5.52
N TYR A 154 -0.84 -13.82 5.88
CA TYR A 154 -2.27 -13.64 5.58
C TYR A 154 -2.56 -13.52 4.09
N ARG A 155 -1.74 -12.76 3.40
CA ARG A 155 -1.91 -12.50 1.97
C ARG A 155 -1.63 -13.76 1.16
N THR A 156 -0.57 -14.50 1.51
CA THR A 156 -0.25 -15.76 0.85
C THR A 156 -1.27 -16.87 1.16
N ALA A 157 -1.83 -16.89 2.37
CA ALA A 157 -2.88 -17.86 2.73
C ALA A 157 -4.17 -17.71 1.90
N VAL A 158 -4.45 -16.53 1.37
CA VAL A 158 -5.59 -16.31 0.45
C VAL A 158 -5.22 -16.45 -1.03
N GLY A 159 -3.95 -16.77 -1.34
CA GLY A 159 -3.48 -17.07 -2.70
C GLY A 159 -2.63 -15.99 -3.36
N MET A 160 -2.50 -14.79 -2.76
CA MET A 160 -1.74 -13.69 -3.36
C MET A 160 -0.23 -13.98 -3.38
N SER A 161 0.44 -13.56 -4.45
CA SER A 161 1.90 -13.49 -4.53
C SER A 161 2.40 -12.17 -3.92
N VAL A 162 3.19 -12.26 -2.84
CA VAL A 162 3.67 -11.10 -2.09
C VAL A 162 5.18 -11.01 -2.15
N TYR A 163 5.69 -9.88 -2.59
CA TYR A 163 7.12 -9.62 -2.71
C TYR A 163 7.57 -8.58 -1.67
N PRO A 164 8.72 -8.80 -0.99
CA PRO A 164 9.26 -7.81 -0.08
C PRO A 164 9.64 -6.54 -0.85
N ALA A 165 9.19 -5.38 -0.39
CA ALA A 165 9.57 -4.10 -0.99
C ALA A 165 11.09 -3.90 -0.94
N GLY A 166 11.68 -3.53 -2.07
CA GLY A 166 13.12 -3.36 -2.21
C GLY A 166 13.62 -3.61 -3.63
N ALA A 167 14.95 -3.75 -3.76
CA ALA A 167 15.57 -3.98 -5.05
C ALA A 167 15.05 -5.28 -5.71
N GLY A 168 14.66 -5.19 -6.98
CA GLY A 168 14.17 -6.32 -7.77
C GLY A 168 12.68 -6.67 -7.56
N ALA A 169 11.99 -6.13 -6.57
CA ALA A 169 10.59 -6.46 -6.33
C ALA A 169 9.67 -6.04 -7.49
N ILE A 170 9.88 -4.85 -8.02
CA ILE A 170 9.12 -4.35 -9.20
C ILE A 170 9.40 -5.23 -10.42
N HIS A 171 10.65 -5.69 -10.61
CA HIS A 171 11.01 -6.55 -11.73
C HIS A 171 10.28 -7.90 -11.70
N ARG A 172 10.16 -8.53 -10.51
CA ARG A 172 9.38 -9.78 -10.37
C ARG A 172 7.91 -9.60 -10.71
N ILE A 173 7.32 -8.47 -10.33
CA ILE A 173 5.93 -8.16 -10.70
C ILE A 173 5.83 -7.91 -12.21
N GLU A 174 6.80 -7.19 -12.79
CA GLU A 174 6.89 -6.96 -14.24
C GLU A 174 6.94 -8.28 -15.03
N GLU A 175 7.78 -9.24 -14.60
CA GLU A 175 7.87 -10.58 -15.18
C GLU A 175 6.50 -11.29 -15.13
N ALA A 176 5.87 -11.35 -13.97
CA ALA A 176 4.55 -11.96 -13.81
C ALA A 176 3.47 -11.29 -14.70
N MET A 177 3.50 -9.95 -14.83
CA MET A 177 2.58 -9.22 -15.69
C MET A 177 2.81 -9.47 -17.18
N ARG A 178 4.01 -9.87 -17.60
CA ARG A 178 4.34 -10.25 -18.98
C ARG A 178 3.96 -11.69 -19.29
N GLU A 179 3.92 -12.56 -18.27
CA GLU A 179 3.54 -13.97 -18.41
C GLU A 179 2.03 -14.17 -18.66
N GLY A 180 1.18 -13.25 -18.20
CA GLY A 180 -0.26 -13.38 -18.41
C GLY A 180 -1.13 -12.46 -17.57
N ALA A 181 -2.41 -12.80 -17.54
CA ALA A 181 -3.41 -12.03 -16.80
C ALA A 181 -3.12 -12.02 -15.29
N CYS A 182 -2.86 -10.86 -14.75
CA CYS A 182 -2.73 -10.65 -13.31
C CYS A 182 -3.04 -9.20 -12.92
N LEU A 183 -3.27 -8.97 -11.64
CA LEU A 183 -3.44 -7.63 -11.07
C LEU A 183 -2.24 -7.30 -10.17
N ALA A 184 -1.60 -6.16 -10.42
CA ALA A 184 -0.51 -5.63 -9.60
C ALA A 184 -0.97 -4.41 -8.78
N PRO A 185 -1.65 -4.59 -7.63
CA PRO A 185 -2.06 -3.50 -6.77
C PRO A 185 -0.90 -3.07 -5.88
N ILE A 186 -0.61 -1.77 -5.88
CA ILE A 186 0.44 -1.16 -5.06
C ILE A 186 -0.15 0.00 -4.26
N LEU A 187 0.06 -0.01 -2.93
CA LEU A 187 -0.18 1.15 -2.08
C LEU A 187 0.81 2.25 -2.46
N ALA A 188 0.32 3.31 -3.07
CA ALA A 188 1.16 4.30 -3.72
C ALA A 188 1.03 5.73 -3.17
N ASP A 189 0.11 5.97 -2.24
CA ASP A 189 -0.11 7.28 -1.61
C ASP A 189 0.98 7.67 -0.60
N ARG A 190 2.05 6.87 -0.50
CA ARG A 190 3.23 7.15 0.31
C ARG A 190 4.48 6.57 -0.38
N ASP A 191 5.54 7.37 -0.48
CA ASP A 191 6.86 6.86 -0.86
C ASP A 191 7.61 6.34 0.35
N LEU A 192 8.04 5.08 0.29
CA LEU A 192 8.90 4.42 1.29
C LEU A 192 10.37 4.46 0.90
N THR A 193 10.64 4.77 -0.37
CA THR A 193 11.98 4.77 -0.95
C THR A 193 12.45 6.20 -1.19
N ALA A 194 13.64 6.39 -1.69
CA ALA A 194 14.08 7.71 -2.14
C ALA A 194 13.88 7.89 -3.66
N SER A 195 12.87 7.21 -4.25
CA SER A 195 12.51 7.28 -5.67
C SER A 195 11.06 7.72 -5.90
N GLY A 196 10.45 8.33 -4.89
CA GLY A 196 9.09 8.86 -4.98
C GLY A 196 8.95 10.01 -5.97
N VAL A 197 7.74 10.18 -6.47
CA VAL A 197 7.35 11.23 -7.40
C VAL A 197 6.63 12.34 -6.64
N GLU A 198 7.05 13.59 -6.84
CA GLU A 198 6.39 14.75 -6.28
C GLU A 198 5.15 15.10 -7.13
N VAL A 199 4.00 15.15 -6.49
CA VAL A 199 2.69 15.44 -7.11
C VAL A 199 1.95 16.50 -6.30
N LYS A 200 0.90 17.06 -6.86
CA LYS A 200 -0.05 17.93 -6.15
C LYS A 200 -1.28 17.11 -5.74
N PHE A 201 -1.63 17.15 -4.47
CA PHE A 201 -2.83 16.54 -3.92
C PHE A 201 -3.55 17.54 -3.03
N PHE A 202 -4.77 17.90 -3.37
CA PHE A 202 -5.52 19.05 -2.80
C PHE A 202 -4.69 20.34 -2.77
N GLY A 203 -3.95 20.59 -3.85
CA GLY A 203 -3.10 21.77 -3.99
C GLY A 203 -1.78 21.73 -3.20
N CYS A 204 -1.56 20.74 -2.33
CA CYS A 204 -0.34 20.56 -1.54
C CYS A 204 0.63 19.61 -2.24
N ALA A 205 1.94 19.89 -2.17
CA ALA A 205 2.96 18.98 -2.69
C ALA A 205 3.04 17.72 -1.80
N MET A 206 3.00 16.55 -2.44
CA MET A 206 2.99 15.23 -1.80
C MET A 206 3.96 14.28 -2.52
N LEU A 207 4.60 13.37 -1.79
CA LEU A 207 5.43 12.31 -2.36
C LEU A 207 4.64 11.00 -2.45
N VAL A 208 4.50 10.49 -3.68
CA VAL A 208 3.84 9.20 -3.98
C VAL A 208 4.84 8.19 -4.53
N ALA A 209 4.53 6.89 -4.40
CA ALA A 209 5.37 5.84 -4.96
C ALA A 209 5.26 5.79 -6.50
N ALA A 210 6.39 5.70 -7.17
CA ALA A 210 6.45 5.58 -8.64
C ALA A 210 5.99 4.21 -9.17
N GLY A 211 5.90 3.19 -8.31
CA GLY A 211 5.70 1.78 -8.68
C GLY A 211 4.60 1.51 -9.69
N PRO A 212 3.34 1.98 -9.49
CA PRO A 212 2.27 1.73 -10.43
C PRO A 212 2.55 2.30 -11.84
N ALA A 213 3.02 3.55 -11.91
CA ALA A 213 3.34 4.20 -13.19
C ALA A 213 4.52 3.54 -13.89
N LEU A 214 5.54 3.13 -13.12
CA LEU A 214 6.71 2.43 -13.64
C LEU A 214 6.35 1.05 -14.23
N LEU A 215 5.52 0.27 -13.54
CA LEU A 215 5.03 -1.01 -14.06
C LEU A 215 4.21 -0.82 -15.34
N ALA A 216 3.28 0.12 -15.32
CA ALA A 216 2.45 0.42 -16.47
C ALA A 216 3.26 0.81 -17.70
N GLN A 217 4.28 1.68 -17.53
CA GLN A 217 5.16 2.10 -18.62
C GLN A 217 6.00 0.94 -19.17
N ARG A 218 6.56 0.11 -18.29
CA ARG A 218 7.45 -1.00 -18.69
C ARG A 218 6.71 -2.16 -19.33
N VAL A 219 5.49 -2.45 -18.88
CA VAL A 219 4.67 -3.57 -19.38
C VAL A 219 3.75 -3.13 -20.53
N GLY A 220 3.47 -1.84 -20.66
CA GLY A 220 2.54 -1.31 -21.67
C GLY A 220 1.07 -1.45 -21.27
N VAL A 221 0.77 -1.54 -19.97
CA VAL A 221 -0.59 -1.66 -19.43
C VAL A 221 -1.05 -0.36 -18.77
N PRO A 222 -2.37 -0.14 -18.58
CA PRO A 222 -2.84 1.03 -17.82
C PRO A 222 -2.65 0.86 -16.32
N VAL A 223 -2.55 2.02 -15.60
CA VAL A 223 -2.76 2.10 -14.16
C VAL A 223 -4.21 2.43 -13.88
N TYR A 224 -4.85 1.68 -13.01
CA TYR A 224 -6.18 1.97 -12.49
C TYR A 224 -6.08 2.53 -11.07
N PRO A 225 -6.51 3.77 -10.80
CA PRO A 225 -6.68 4.25 -9.43
C PRO A 225 -7.82 3.48 -8.77
N VAL A 226 -7.57 2.90 -7.59
CA VAL A 226 -8.59 2.14 -6.85
C VAL A 226 -8.67 2.65 -5.42
N PHE A 227 -9.84 3.18 -5.05
CA PHE A 227 -10.15 3.66 -3.71
C PHE A 227 -11.12 2.70 -3.01
N SER A 228 -10.82 2.36 -1.77
CA SER A 228 -11.69 1.52 -0.95
C SER A 228 -12.24 2.27 0.25
N PHE A 229 -13.50 2.05 0.59
CA PHE A 229 -14.12 2.62 1.77
C PHE A 229 -15.18 1.69 2.35
N TYR A 230 -15.48 1.88 3.63
CA TYR A 230 -16.47 1.07 4.32
C TYR A 230 -17.91 1.52 4.03
N GLU A 231 -18.79 0.55 3.85
CA GLU A 231 -20.22 0.75 3.70
C GLU A 231 -21.04 -0.10 4.69
N LYS A 232 -22.28 0.29 4.93
CA LYS A 232 -23.26 -0.53 5.64
C LYS A 232 -23.97 -1.44 4.66
N ILE A 233 -24.06 -2.72 5.00
CA ILE A 233 -24.76 -3.70 4.19
C ILE A 233 -25.96 -4.28 4.94
N SER A 234 -26.98 -4.67 4.19
CA SER A 234 -28.26 -5.17 4.71
C SER A 234 -28.74 -6.40 3.92
N GLY A 235 -29.88 -6.92 4.29
CA GLY A 235 -30.56 -8.00 3.58
C GLY A 235 -29.74 -9.27 3.42
N GLU A 236 -29.85 -9.89 2.26
CA GLU A 236 -29.15 -11.13 1.90
C GLU A 236 -27.62 -10.97 1.93
N ARG A 237 -27.09 -9.86 1.41
CA ARG A 237 -25.66 -9.57 1.42
C ARG A 237 -25.11 -9.58 2.84
N ARG A 238 -25.84 -8.99 3.82
CA ARG A 238 -25.44 -9.01 5.24
C ARG A 238 -25.41 -10.43 5.81
N ARG A 239 -26.42 -11.27 5.49
CA ARG A 239 -26.45 -12.67 5.95
C ARG A 239 -25.25 -13.44 5.45
N ARG A 240 -24.93 -13.35 4.14
CA ARG A 240 -23.77 -14.00 3.52
C ARG A 240 -22.43 -13.45 4.04
N ALA A 241 -22.33 -12.15 4.26
CA ALA A 241 -21.14 -11.52 4.81
C ALA A 241 -20.90 -11.83 6.29
N GLY A 242 -21.91 -12.25 7.04
CA GLY A 242 -21.85 -12.46 8.49
C GLY A 242 -21.70 -11.18 9.30
N THR A 243 -21.84 -10.00 8.69
CA THR A 243 -21.61 -8.69 9.31
C THR A 243 -22.44 -7.61 8.62
N ARG A 244 -22.68 -6.50 9.34
CA ARG A 244 -23.32 -5.29 8.76
C ARG A 244 -22.33 -4.38 8.02
N TRP A 245 -21.03 -4.70 8.02
CA TRP A 245 -20.01 -3.92 7.36
C TRP A 245 -19.56 -4.61 6.08
N GLY A 246 -19.55 -3.86 5.00
CA GLY A 246 -18.95 -4.21 3.73
C GLY A 246 -17.98 -3.14 3.29
N MET A 247 -17.40 -3.36 2.16
CA MET A 247 -16.48 -2.45 1.52
C MET A 247 -16.90 -2.23 0.08
N ARG A 248 -16.77 -1.00 -0.39
CA ARG A 248 -16.98 -0.62 -1.78
C ARG A 248 -15.65 -0.19 -2.40
N LEU A 249 -15.40 -0.68 -3.60
CA LEU A 249 -14.26 -0.28 -4.42
C LEU A 249 -14.74 0.66 -5.51
N LEU A 250 -14.08 1.79 -5.65
CA LEU A 250 -14.22 2.71 -6.78
C LEU A 250 -12.98 2.58 -7.65
N VAL A 251 -13.19 2.33 -8.94
CA VAL A 251 -12.13 2.26 -9.94
C VAL A 251 -12.22 3.49 -10.81
N GLY A 252 -11.11 4.19 -10.94
CA GLY A 252 -11.01 5.38 -11.76
C GLY A 252 -10.70 5.08 -13.22
N GLU A 253 -10.60 6.14 -14.00
CA GLU A 253 -10.24 6.06 -15.41
C GLU A 253 -8.79 5.56 -15.57
N PRO A 254 -8.53 4.71 -16.58
CA PRO A 254 -7.21 4.16 -16.80
C PRO A 254 -6.21 5.24 -17.24
N VAL A 255 -5.09 5.30 -16.53
CA VAL A 255 -3.97 6.17 -16.88
C VAL A 255 -2.95 5.37 -17.68
N ARG A 256 -2.65 5.80 -18.91
CA ARG A 256 -1.77 5.09 -19.82
C ARG A 256 -0.44 5.82 -19.99
N ALA A 257 0.64 5.05 -20.15
CA ALA A 257 1.92 5.59 -20.54
C ALA A 257 1.87 6.15 -21.98
N ARG A 258 2.62 7.21 -22.21
CA ARG A 258 2.87 7.81 -23.54
C ARG A 258 4.25 7.42 -24.07
N THR A 259 5.09 6.89 -23.20
CA THR A 259 6.45 6.44 -23.47
C THR A 259 6.59 4.95 -23.17
N ASP A 260 7.63 4.34 -23.70
CA ASP A 260 8.00 2.94 -23.51
C ASP A 260 9.49 2.78 -23.19
N ALA A 261 9.98 1.53 -23.18
CA ALA A 261 11.38 1.24 -22.87
C ALA A 261 12.38 1.83 -23.90
N SER A 262 11.94 2.13 -25.12
CA SER A 262 12.77 2.70 -26.19
C SER A 262 12.87 4.24 -26.14
N SER A 263 11.97 4.88 -25.42
CA SER A 263 11.93 6.33 -25.25
C SER A 263 13.13 6.85 -24.43
N PRO A 264 13.58 8.11 -24.63
CA PRO A 264 14.61 8.76 -23.83
C PRO A 264 14.31 8.71 -22.31
N SER A 265 15.32 8.64 -21.47
CA SER A 265 15.16 8.50 -20.02
C SER A 265 14.43 9.68 -19.35
N ASP A 266 14.66 10.88 -19.84
CA ASP A 266 14.01 12.10 -19.38
C ASP A 266 12.52 12.14 -19.75
N GLU A 267 12.17 11.70 -20.96
CA GLU A 267 10.78 11.55 -21.39
C GLU A 267 10.05 10.48 -20.56
N ARG A 268 10.70 9.35 -20.31
CA ARG A 268 10.14 8.29 -19.43
C ARG A 268 9.89 8.79 -18.02
N ALA A 269 10.85 9.52 -17.45
CA ALA A 269 10.71 10.08 -16.11
C ALA A 269 9.58 11.13 -16.04
N ALA A 270 9.49 12.00 -17.05
CA ALA A 270 8.42 12.99 -17.17
C ALA A 270 7.04 12.31 -17.30
N ASP A 271 6.95 11.21 -18.05
CA ASP A 271 5.72 10.46 -18.22
C ASP A 271 5.28 9.75 -16.94
N ILE A 272 6.21 9.17 -16.19
CA ILE A 272 5.94 8.61 -14.84
C ILE A 272 5.38 9.70 -13.92
N ALA A 273 5.96 10.91 -13.94
CA ALA A 273 5.48 12.02 -13.13
C ALA A 273 4.07 12.46 -13.54
N ARG A 274 3.80 12.57 -14.85
CA ARG A 274 2.47 12.88 -15.40
C ARG A 274 1.44 11.81 -14.98
N MET A 275 1.75 10.52 -15.18
CA MET A 275 0.88 9.43 -14.81
C MET A 275 0.58 9.45 -13.31
N SER A 276 1.60 9.72 -12.49
CA SER A 276 1.45 9.82 -11.03
C SER A 276 0.53 10.98 -10.64
N GLN A 277 0.63 12.12 -11.30
CA GLN A 277 -0.29 13.24 -11.09
C GLN A 277 -1.70 12.92 -11.56
N GLU A 278 -1.86 12.25 -12.69
CA GLU A 278 -3.18 11.91 -13.23
C GLU A 278 -3.93 10.93 -12.33
N TRP A 279 -3.27 9.85 -11.86
CA TRP A 279 -3.97 8.90 -11.00
C TRP A 279 -4.25 9.47 -9.59
N ILE A 280 -3.33 10.27 -8.98
CA ILE A 280 -3.58 10.82 -7.64
C ILE A 280 -4.71 11.85 -7.64
N SER A 281 -4.84 12.62 -8.72
CA SER A 281 -5.91 13.62 -8.85
C SER A 281 -7.31 12.99 -8.84
N GLN A 282 -7.44 11.77 -9.35
CA GLN A 282 -8.72 11.07 -9.35
C GLN A 282 -9.20 10.65 -7.95
N PHE A 283 -8.30 10.57 -6.98
CA PHE A 283 -8.67 10.28 -5.59
C PHE A 283 -9.26 11.48 -4.84
N GLU A 284 -9.02 12.72 -5.30
CA GLU A 284 -9.46 13.91 -4.56
C GLU A 284 -10.95 13.92 -4.23
N PRO A 285 -11.88 13.70 -5.19
CA PRO A 285 -13.31 13.67 -4.87
C PRO A 285 -13.67 12.56 -3.88
N TRP A 286 -13.08 11.38 -4.02
CA TRP A 286 -13.39 10.23 -3.15
C TRP A 286 -12.86 10.43 -1.73
N VAL A 287 -11.62 10.91 -1.60
CA VAL A 287 -11.02 11.23 -0.30
C VAL A 287 -11.76 12.38 0.38
N SER A 288 -12.17 13.39 -0.37
CA SER A 288 -12.97 14.49 0.18
C SER A 288 -14.27 14.01 0.81
N GLU A 289 -14.94 13.03 0.18
CA GLU A 289 -16.20 12.46 0.66
C GLU A 289 -16.00 11.48 1.83
N ARG A 290 -14.94 10.65 1.78
CA ARG A 290 -14.67 9.54 2.69
C ARG A 290 -13.35 9.70 3.46
N LEU A 291 -13.06 10.90 3.94
CA LEU A 291 -11.78 11.25 4.56
C LEU A 291 -11.46 10.42 5.83
N GLU A 292 -12.46 9.91 6.52
CA GLU A 292 -12.27 8.99 7.64
C GLU A 292 -11.74 7.62 7.24
N ASP A 293 -11.86 7.22 5.98
CA ASP A 293 -11.35 5.94 5.49
C ASP A 293 -9.95 6.03 4.88
N TRP A 294 -9.36 7.22 4.79
CA TRP A 294 -7.95 7.39 4.44
C TRP A 294 -7.09 7.34 5.71
N HIS A 295 -6.38 6.24 5.91
CA HIS A 295 -5.65 5.89 7.14
C HIS A 295 -4.20 6.40 7.11
N MET A 296 -3.98 7.68 6.79
CA MET A 296 -2.64 8.23 6.65
C MET A 296 -2.14 8.87 7.94
N LEU A 297 -1.47 8.06 8.76
CA LEU A 297 -0.87 8.47 10.04
C LEU A 297 0.60 8.90 9.90
N GLN A 298 1.15 8.83 8.68
CA GLN A 298 2.54 9.16 8.36
C GLN A 298 2.67 10.50 7.63
N LYS A 299 3.91 10.99 7.55
CA LYS A 299 4.25 12.18 6.76
C LYS A 299 4.24 11.83 5.27
N VAL A 300 3.42 12.49 4.49
CA VAL A 300 3.33 12.29 3.03
C VAL A 300 3.45 13.60 2.26
N PHE A 301 3.09 14.73 2.90
CA PHE A 301 3.23 16.05 2.28
C PHE A 301 4.66 16.56 2.41
N VAL A 302 5.18 17.13 1.33
CA VAL A 302 6.59 17.57 1.20
C VAL A 302 7.00 18.50 2.34
N GLU A 303 6.14 19.40 2.79
CA GLU A 303 6.38 20.33 3.90
C GLU A 303 6.67 19.65 5.24
N ASP A 304 6.21 18.41 5.42
CA ASP A 304 6.37 17.64 6.65
C ASP A 304 7.56 16.69 6.62
N LEU A 305 8.13 16.44 5.41
CA LEU A 305 9.21 15.50 5.24
C LEU A 305 10.53 16.05 5.77
N ASP A 306 11.41 15.12 6.14
CA ASP A 306 12.77 15.46 6.47
C ASP A 306 13.49 16.07 5.25
N PRO A 307 14.14 17.25 5.40
CA PRO A 307 14.79 17.94 4.28
C PRO A 307 15.90 17.13 3.61
N GLU A 308 16.66 16.33 4.37
CA GLU A 308 17.73 15.50 3.82
C GLU A 308 17.16 14.34 3.02
N ARG A 309 16.10 13.69 3.53
CA ARG A 309 15.37 12.67 2.79
C ARG A 309 14.83 13.22 1.48
N LEU A 310 14.18 14.37 1.52
CA LEU A 310 13.65 15.03 0.33
C LEU A 310 14.76 15.37 -0.68
N ALA A 311 15.89 15.86 -0.21
CA ALA A 311 17.05 16.14 -1.05
C ALA A 311 17.62 14.86 -1.70
N ARG A 312 17.65 13.73 -0.96
CA ARG A 312 18.03 12.41 -1.54
C ARG A 312 17.06 11.96 -2.63
N THR A 313 15.75 12.06 -2.37
CA THR A 313 14.71 11.72 -3.36
C THR A 313 14.86 12.55 -4.64
N ARG A 314 15.02 13.86 -4.51
CA ARG A 314 15.19 14.77 -5.65
C ARG A 314 16.49 14.51 -6.42
N ARG A 315 17.60 14.19 -5.74
CA ARG A 315 18.84 13.81 -6.41
C ARG A 315 18.67 12.52 -7.22
N ARG A 316 18.07 11.45 -6.66
CA ARG A 316 17.84 10.20 -7.38
C ARG A 316 16.91 10.38 -8.58
N ALA A 317 15.90 11.20 -8.47
CA ALA A 317 15.04 11.55 -9.60
C ALA A 317 15.84 12.24 -10.72
N ALA A 318 16.71 13.19 -10.39
CA ALA A 318 17.57 13.87 -11.35
C ALA A 318 18.62 12.93 -11.97
N GLU A 319 19.17 11.98 -11.22
CA GLU A 319 20.09 10.95 -11.70
C GLU A 319 19.40 9.97 -12.66
N ALA A 320 18.17 9.54 -12.33
CA ALA A 320 17.38 8.67 -13.20
C ALA A 320 17.05 9.32 -14.56
N VAL A 321 16.86 10.63 -14.59
CA VAL A 321 16.70 11.41 -15.83
C VAL A 321 18.00 11.42 -16.65
N ARG A 322 19.19 11.42 -16.01
CA ARG A 322 20.51 11.50 -16.69
C ARG A 322 21.09 10.15 -17.08
N ALA A 323 20.59 9.05 -16.52
CA ALA A 323 21.09 7.71 -16.82
C ALA A 323 20.66 7.28 -18.23
N GLU A 324 21.61 7.25 -19.16
CA GLU A 324 21.39 6.59 -20.45
C GLU A 324 21.12 5.09 -20.25
N PRO A 325 20.33 4.44 -21.09
CA PRO A 325 20.04 3.02 -20.99
C PRO A 325 21.32 2.21 -21.31
N LYS A 326 22.14 1.95 -20.29
CA LYS A 326 23.34 1.10 -20.43
C LYS A 326 23.04 -0.37 -20.69
N ASP A 327 21.79 -0.80 -20.51
CA ASP A 327 21.40 -2.22 -20.52
C ASP A 327 20.62 -2.70 -21.75
N ALA A 328 20.27 -1.83 -22.69
CA ALA A 328 19.60 -2.27 -23.92
C ALA A 328 20.50 -3.11 -24.85
N LYS A 329 21.82 -3.04 -24.71
CA LYS A 329 22.76 -3.84 -25.51
C LYS A 329 23.14 -5.18 -24.89
N ALA A 330 22.99 -5.36 -23.59
CA ALA A 330 23.32 -6.62 -22.90
C ALA A 330 22.28 -7.73 -23.18
N PHE A 331 21.03 -7.37 -23.39
CA PHE A 331 19.98 -8.34 -23.71
C PHE A 331 19.99 -8.84 -25.16
N ALA A 332 20.62 -8.11 -26.08
CA ALA A 332 20.73 -8.51 -27.50
C ALA A 332 21.86 -9.51 -27.76
N THR A 333 22.75 -9.81 -26.82
CA THR A 333 23.94 -10.65 -27.05
C THR A 333 24.00 -11.96 -26.29
N GLY A 334 22.89 -12.45 -25.70
CA GLY A 334 22.76 -13.83 -25.21
C GLY A 334 23.89 -14.33 -24.28
N ARG A 335 24.47 -13.47 -23.43
CA ARG A 335 25.46 -13.90 -22.44
C ARG A 335 24.73 -14.19 -21.11
N GLU A 336 24.77 -15.46 -20.71
CA GLU A 336 24.38 -15.89 -19.36
C GLU A 336 25.15 -15.13 -18.27
N PRO A 337 24.48 -14.74 -17.17
CA PRO A 337 25.18 -14.17 -16.02
C PRO A 337 26.07 -15.25 -15.37
N PRO A 338 27.24 -14.86 -14.79
CA PRO A 338 28.13 -15.80 -14.12
C PRO A 338 27.42 -16.45 -12.92
N SER A 339 27.57 -17.77 -12.78
CA SER A 339 27.00 -18.59 -11.70
C SER A 339 27.52 -18.12 -10.33
N GLU A 340 26.59 -17.97 -9.38
CA GLU A 340 26.88 -17.76 -7.94
C GLU A 340 27.51 -19.03 -7.31
N ALA A 341 28.74 -19.31 -7.59
CA ALA A 341 29.48 -20.44 -7.00
C ALA A 341 30.88 -20.06 -6.50
N ASP A 342 31.09 -18.86 -5.96
CA ASP A 342 32.32 -18.52 -5.27
C ASP A 342 32.12 -17.36 -4.28
N ASN A 343 31.49 -17.63 -3.15
CA ASN A 343 31.68 -16.88 -1.91
C ASN A 343 31.07 -17.64 -0.71
N ALA A 344 31.79 -18.66 -0.28
CA ALA A 344 31.63 -19.22 1.05
C ALA A 344 32.52 -18.45 2.04
N PRO A 345 32.03 -17.97 3.17
CA PRO A 345 32.86 -17.36 4.19
C PRO A 345 33.55 -18.44 5.04
N THR A 346 34.90 -18.43 5.03
CA THR A 346 35.73 -19.14 5.99
C THR A 346 35.56 -18.53 7.39
N SER A 347 35.33 -19.40 8.34
CA SER A 347 35.33 -19.14 9.77
C SER A 347 36.69 -18.69 10.30
N ALA A 348 36.77 -17.70 11.16
CA ALA A 348 37.41 -17.72 12.48
C ALA A 348 37.63 -16.31 13.05
N GLY A 349 37.10 -16.08 14.23
CA GLY A 349 37.90 -15.54 15.31
C GLY A 349 37.84 -14.03 15.61
N ALA A 350 37.39 -13.78 16.84
CA ALA A 350 37.86 -12.77 17.78
C ALA A 350 37.08 -11.46 17.94
N PHE A 351 36.53 -11.34 19.12
CA PHE A 351 36.14 -10.17 19.94
C PHE A 351 36.93 -8.89 19.68
N ALA A 352 36.22 -7.75 19.59
CA ALA A 352 36.50 -6.50 20.32
C ALA A 352 35.46 -5.40 20.01
N GLU A 353 34.83 -4.94 21.08
CA GLU A 353 34.41 -3.59 21.49
C GLU A 353 33.90 -2.54 20.49
N GLU A 354 32.67 -2.14 20.79
CA GLU A 354 32.06 -0.79 20.83
C GLU A 354 32.64 0.34 19.95
N LYS A 355 31.78 0.83 19.07
CA LYS A 355 31.44 2.27 19.02
C LYS A 355 30.05 2.47 18.43
N LYS A 356 29.16 2.99 19.27
CA LYS A 356 27.87 3.58 18.88
C LYS A 356 28.14 4.73 17.90
N THR A 357 27.48 4.69 16.74
CA THR A 357 27.13 5.88 16.00
C THR A 357 25.73 5.69 15.45
N ASP A 358 24.88 6.67 15.75
CA ASP A 358 23.48 6.82 15.41
C ASP A 358 23.20 6.57 13.91
N ALA A 359 22.41 5.53 13.64
CA ALA A 359 21.75 5.31 12.37
C ALA A 359 20.29 4.89 12.63
N THR A 360 19.59 5.66 13.45
CA THR A 360 18.19 5.45 13.80
C THR A 360 17.39 6.70 13.49
N ASP A 361 16.74 6.79 12.34
CA ASP A 361 15.55 7.64 12.23
C ASP A 361 14.55 7.29 11.11
N ALA A 362 14.81 6.37 10.22
CA ALA A 362 13.88 6.06 9.13
C ALA A 362 13.06 4.76 9.34
N GLY A 363 13.58 3.81 10.11
CA GLY A 363 12.90 2.54 10.43
C GLY A 363 11.93 2.66 11.60
N ASP A 364 12.32 3.44 12.61
CA ASP A 364 11.58 3.51 13.88
C ASP A 364 10.21 4.21 13.77
N ALA A 365 10.01 5.11 12.82
CA ALA A 365 8.75 5.85 12.70
C ALA A 365 7.58 4.96 12.23
N VAL A 366 7.83 3.91 11.47
CA VAL A 366 6.79 3.01 10.96
C VAL A 366 6.50 1.90 11.97
N ALA A 367 7.53 1.27 12.50
CA ALA A 367 7.40 0.27 13.56
C ALA A 367 6.79 0.86 14.84
N GLU A 368 7.17 2.09 15.22
CA GLU A 368 6.55 2.79 16.34
C GLU A 368 5.09 3.18 16.10
N SER A 369 4.70 3.49 14.85
CA SER A 369 3.30 3.80 14.52
C SER A 369 2.41 2.56 14.57
N GLU A 370 2.89 1.42 14.11
CA GLU A 370 2.15 0.16 14.15
C GLU A 370 2.21 -0.53 15.53
N ALA A 371 3.29 -0.34 16.29
CA ALA A 371 3.47 -0.95 17.60
C ALA A 371 2.86 -0.16 18.79
N ARG A 372 2.49 1.11 18.59
CA ARG A 372 1.89 1.96 19.65
C ARG A 372 0.36 2.08 19.58
N LEU A 373 -0.29 1.36 18.70
CA LEU A 373 -1.74 1.17 18.64
C LEU A 373 -2.13 -0.19 19.24
#